data_169ca0cc42c86f5a96ca89a3ab7f5e92
#
_entry.id   169ca0cc42c86f5a96ca89a3ab7f5e92
#
_cell.length_a   1.000
_cell.length_b   1.000
_cell.length_c   1.000
_cell.angle_alpha   90.00
_cell.angle_beta   90.00
_cell.angle_gamma   90.00
#
_symmetry.space_group_name_H-M   'P 1'
#
loop_
_entity.id
_entity.type
_entity.pdbx_description
1 polymer ?
#
loop_
_entity_poly.entity_id
_entity_poly.type
_entity_poly.pdbx_seq_one_letter_code
_entity_poly.pdbx_strand_id
1 'polypeptide(L)'
;MNDDIKRLQEEYYAPLYLTPNTSRKAPQVQARAALMVAMAQHMTKTEVGKSFDRDHSTVVHHTGQHEANLFSWDGYEDKYLLAVRLCNTHLRYNSIEDKLKTIRIQIKRLEGLA
;
A
#
# COMPACT_ATOMS: atom_id res chain seq x y z
N MET A 1 2.98 -3.89 15.04
CA MET A 1 2.93 -3.80 13.64
C MET A 1 4.30 -3.40 13.17
N ASN A 2 4.54 -3.37 12.36
CA ASN A 2 5.51 -3.85 11.59
C ASN A 2 6.49 -2.78 11.23
N ASP A 3 7.70 -3.04 11.61
CA ASP A 3 8.83 -2.16 11.30
C ASP A 3 8.96 -1.91 9.80
N ASP A 4 8.52 -2.85 8.97
CA ASP A 4 8.56 -2.71 7.52
C ASP A 4 7.63 -1.61 7.02
N ILE A 5 6.43 -1.51 7.60
CA ILE A 5 5.48 -0.44 7.25
C ILE A 5 6.02 0.90 7.69
N LYS A 6 6.61 0.96 8.88
CA LYS A 6 7.21 2.19 9.40
C LYS A 6 8.36 2.68 8.51
N ARG A 7 9.25 1.78 8.12
CA ARG A 7 10.36 2.10 7.19
C ARG A 7 9.84 2.54 5.84
N LEU A 8 8.85 1.84 5.32
CA LEU A 8 8.20 2.19 4.06
C LEU A 8 7.69 3.63 4.10
N GLN A 9 6.96 3.99 5.14
CA GLN A 9 6.42 5.34 5.28
C GLN A 9 7.53 6.38 5.41
N GLU A 10 8.55 6.14 6.21
CA GLU A 10 9.67 7.04 6.37
C GLU A 10 10.41 7.28 5.05
N GLU A 11 10.73 6.21 4.32
CA GLU A 11 11.42 6.31 3.04
C GLU A 11 10.57 6.94 1.95
N TYR A 12 9.26 6.80 2.04
CA TYR A 12 8.33 7.40 1.09
C TYR A 12 8.20 8.92 1.30
N TYR A 13 7.99 9.34 2.54
CA TYR A 13 7.74 10.75 2.85
C TYR A 13 9.00 11.61 2.81
N ALA A 14 10.15 11.08 3.18
CA ALA A 14 11.40 11.85 3.23
C ALA A 14 11.77 12.52 1.89
N PRO A 15 11.80 11.80 0.74
CA PRO A 15 12.10 12.45 -0.55
C PRO A 15 11.07 13.48 -0.99
N LEU A 16 9.86 13.40 -0.46
CA LEU A 16 8.78 14.34 -0.78
C LEU A 16 8.82 15.60 0.10
N TYR A 17 9.72 15.64 1.07
CA TYR A 17 9.82 16.71 2.08
C TYR A 17 8.52 16.86 2.86
N LEU A 18 7.84 15.74 3.12
CA LEU A 18 6.60 15.65 3.88
C LEU A 18 6.77 14.74 5.07
N THR A 19 5.89 14.89 6.05
CA THR A 19 5.80 13.94 7.18
C THR A 19 4.41 13.35 7.23
N PRO A 20 4.27 12.08 7.65
CA PRO A 20 2.94 11.50 7.82
C PRO A 20 2.10 12.35 8.78
N ASN A 21 0.95 12.82 8.34
CA ASN A 21 0.04 13.58 9.18
C ASN A 21 -1.40 13.50 8.64
N THR A 22 -2.32 14.17 9.32
CA THR A 22 -3.74 14.17 8.98
C THR A 22 -4.16 15.39 8.19
N SER A 23 -3.21 16.19 7.68
CA SER A 23 -3.49 17.40 6.92
C SER A 23 -4.36 17.13 5.71
N ARG A 24 -5.27 18.05 5.41
CA ARG A 24 -6.11 18.03 4.22
C ARG A 24 -5.54 18.85 3.07
N LYS A 25 -4.34 19.39 3.22
CA LYS A 25 -3.65 20.12 2.15
C LYS A 25 -3.31 19.18 0.99
N ALA A 26 -3.42 19.68 -0.23
CA ALA A 26 -3.30 18.86 -1.44
C ALA A 26 -2.03 17.99 -1.51
N PRO A 27 -0.82 18.50 -1.22
CA PRO A 27 0.37 17.63 -1.26
C PRO A 27 0.30 16.44 -0.31
N GLN A 28 -0.24 16.63 0.89
CA GLN A 28 -0.39 15.58 1.89
C GLN A 28 -1.45 14.57 1.48
N VAL A 29 -2.59 15.05 0.97
CA VAL A 29 -3.67 14.18 0.50
C VAL A 29 -3.21 13.32 -0.67
N GLN A 30 -2.52 13.92 -1.64
CA GLN A 30 -1.99 13.21 -2.80
C GLN A 30 -0.97 12.13 -2.39
N ALA A 31 -0.04 12.49 -1.52
CA ALA A 31 0.98 11.56 -1.04
C ALA A 31 0.36 10.39 -0.31
N ARG A 32 -0.58 10.66 0.60
CA ARG A 32 -1.28 9.63 1.36
C ARG A 32 -2.10 8.72 0.45
N ALA A 33 -2.86 9.29 -0.48
CA ALA A 33 -3.67 8.52 -1.41
C ALA A 33 -2.83 7.57 -2.26
N ALA A 34 -1.74 8.06 -2.83
CA ALA A 34 -0.85 7.25 -3.67
C ALA A 34 -0.24 6.08 -2.90
N LEU A 35 0.23 6.33 -1.67
CA LEU A 35 0.80 5.28 -0.84
C LEU A 35 -0.24 4.24 -0.41
N MET A 36 -1.44 4.68 -0.03
CA MET A 36 -2.53 3.77 0.35
C MET A 36 -2.90 2.83 -0.80
N VAL A 37 -3.01 3.35 -2.02
CA VAL A 37 -3.34 2.54 -3.21
C VAL A 37 -2.24 1.52 -3.48
N ALA A 38 -0.97 1.91 -3.39
CA ALA A 38 0.14 0.99 -3.58
C ALA A 38 0.16 -0.11 -2.51
N MET A 39 -0.03 0.25 -1.24
CA MET A 39 -0.05 -0.70 -0.13
C MET A 39 -1.24 -1.67 -0.23
N ALA A 40 -2.38 -1.23 -0.75
CA ALA A 40 -3.57 -2.07 -0.89
C ALA A 40 -3.39 -3.24 -1.86
N GLN A 41 -2.31 -3.26 -2.64
CA GLN A 41 -1.95 -4.39 -3.49
C GLN A 41 -1.26 -5.51 -2.70
N HIS A 42 -0.78 -5.22 -1.49
CA HIS A 42 0.01 -6.14 -0.66
C HIS A 42 -0.70 -6.55 0.63
N MET A 43 -1.71 -5.82 1.04
CA MET A 43 -2.43 -6.06 2.29
C MET A 43 -3.89 -5.64 2.16
N THR A 44 -4.71 -5.99 3.14
CA THR A 44 -6.13 -5.63 3.13
C THR A 44 -6.30 -4.13 3.32
N LYS A 45 -7.42 -3.60 2.83
CA LYS A 45 -7.75 -2.18 2.99
C LYS A 45 -7.90 -1.79 4.45
N THR A 46 -8.37 -2.71 5.30
CA THR A 46 -8.45 -2.49 6.74
C THR A 46 -7.05 -2.33 7.35
N GLU A 47 -6.10 -3.18 6.98
CA GLU A 47 -4.72 -3.08 7.46
C GLU A 47 -4.04 -1.79 6.97
N VAL A 48 -4.26 -1.43 5.70
CA VAL A 48 -3.76 -0.15 5.16
C VAL A 48 -4.31 1.02 5.96
N GLY A 49 -5.63 1.04 6.19
CA GLY A 49 -6.27 2.10 6.97
C GLY A 49 -5.67 2.24 8.36
N LYS A 50 -5.47 1.12 9.06
CA LYS A 50 -4.85 1.11 10.40
C LYS A 50 -3.45 1.70 10.39
N SER A 51 -2.66 1.45 9.36
CA SER A 51 -1.29 1.97 9.27
C SER A 51 -1.24 3.49 9.12
N PHE A 52 -2.34 4.11 8.72
CA PHE A 52 -2.50 5.58 8.61
C PHE A 52 -3.42 6.16 9.69
N ASP A 53 -3.85 5.34 10.64
CA ASP A 53 -4.86 5.72 11.63
C ASP A 53 -6.15 6.23 10.96
N ARG A 54 -6.60 5.50 9.95
CA ARG A 54 -7.79 5.80 9.16
C ARG A 54 -8.69 4.59 9.04
N ASP A 55 -9.96 4.84 8.75
CA ASP A 55 -10.92 3.79 8.46
C ASP A 55 -10.67 3.19 7.07
N HIS A 56 -11.05 1.93 6.88
CA HIS A 56 -10.93 1.27 5.58
C HIS A 56 -11.70 1.99 4.46
N SER A 57 -12.79 2.70 4.80
CA SER A 57 -13.57 3.48 3.84
C SER A 57 -12.74 4.56 3.15
N THR A 58 -11.77 5.17 3.86
CA THR A 58 -10.82 6.12 3.27
C THR A 58 -9.96 5.44 2.20
N VAL A 59 -9.48 4.23 2.48
CA VAL A 59 -8.69 3.45 1.53
C VAL A 59 -9.53 3.05 0.31
N VAL A 60 -10.77 2.62 0.53
CA VAL A 60 -11.72 2.30 -0.55
C VAL A 60 -11.94 3.51 -1.45
N HIS A 61 -12.14 4.70 -0.85
CA HIS A 61 -12.30 5.94 -1.61
C HIS A 61 -11.08 6.22 -2.50
N HIS A 62 -9.87 6.16 -1.93
CA HIS A 62 -8.65 6.45 -2.70
C HIS A 62 -8.39 5.41 -3.78
N THR A 63 -8.63 4.13 -3.52
CA THR A 63 -8.48 3.09 -4.55
C THR A 63 -9.48 3.27 -5.68
N GLY A 64 -10.71 3.68 -5.36
CA GLY A 64 -11.74 3.95 -6.36
C GLY A 64 -11.45 5.19 -7.23
N GLN A 65 -10.74 6.17 -6.69
CA GLN A 65 -10.38 7.41 -7.40
C GLN A 65 -9.00 7.37 -8.08
N HIS A 66 -8.29 6.26 -7.95
CA HIS A 66 -6.89 6.17 -8.38
C HIS A 66 -6.68 6.53 -9.86
N GLU A 67 -7.47 5.96 -10.76
CA GLU A 67 -7.33 6.23 -12.20
C GLU A 67 -7.63 7.70 -12.52
N ALA A 68 -8.67 8.26 -11.90
CA ALA A 68 -8.99 9.67 -12.06
C ALA A 68 -7.86 10.56 -11.53
N ASN A 69 -7.25 10.17 -10.41
CA ASN A 69 -6.15 10.93 -9.81
C ASN A 69 -4.89 10.87 -10.67
N LEU A 70 -4.58 9.74 -11.28
CA LEU A 70 -3.48 9.61 -12.22
C LEU A 70 -3.63 10.58 -13.39
N PHE A 71 -4.85 10.78 -13.83
CA PHE A 71 -5.16 11.69 -14.94
C PHE A 71 -5.16 13.16 -14.53
N SER A 72 -5.70 13.46 -13.34
CA SER A 72 -6.06 14.84 -12.96
C SER A 72 -5.06 15.51 -12.02
N TRP A 73 -4.35 14.74 -11.19
CA TRP A 73 -3.49 15.30 -10.15
C TRP A 73 -2.04 15.38 -10.60
N ASP A 74 -1.52 16.59 -10.80
CA ASP A 74 -0.12 16.80 -11.14
C ASP A 74 0.79 16.23 -10.03
N GLY A 75 1.78 15.43 -10.45
CA GLY A 75 2.74 14.82 -9.54
C GLY A 75 2.25 13.58 -8.81
N TYR A 76 0.98 13.21 -8.94
CA TYR A 76 0.44 12.02 -8.30
C TYR A 76 1.08 10.74 -8.84
N GLU A 77 1.26 10.65 -10.16
CA GLU A 77 1.86 9.48 -10.78
C GLU A 77 3.28 9.21 -10.27
N ASP A 78 4.11 10.25 -10.14
CA ASP A 78 5.47 10.12 -9.62
C ASP A 78 5.46 9.62 -8.17
N LYS A 79 4.56 10.13 -7.35
CA LYS A 79 4.39 9.67 -5.98
C LYS A 79 3.93 8.21 -5.93
N TYR A 80 3.00 7.84 -6.81
CA TYR A 80 2.51 6.48 -6.89
C TYR A 80 3.62 5.50 -7.32
N LEU A 81 4.41 5.87 -8.33
CA LEU A 81 5.53 5.03 -8.79
C LEU A 81 6.59 4.84 -7.70
N LEU A 82 6.89 5.89 -6.94
CA LEU A 82 7.77 5.79 -5.76
C LEU A 82 7.16 4.83 -4.73
N ALA A 83 5.88 4.98 -4.44
CA ALA A 83 5.17 4.13 -3.48
C ALA A 83 5.19 2.66 -3.92
N VAL A 84 4.92 2.37 -5.18
CA VAL A 84 4.96 1.00 -5.73
C VAL A 84 6.36 0.39 -5.56
N ARG A 85 7.40 1.15 -5.91
CA ARG A 85 8.78 0.68 -5.77
C ARG A 85 9.11 0.33 -4.32
N LEU A 86 8.76 1.21 -3.38
CA LEU A 86 9.03 0.99 -1.97
C LEU A 86 8.19 -0.15 -1.38
N CYS A 87 6.94 -0.27 -1.79
CA CYS A 87 6.10 -1.40 -1.40
C CYS A 87 6.70 -2.72 -1.89
N ASN A 88 7.18 -2.78 -3.11
CA ASN A 88 7.84 -3.97 -3.64
C ASN A 88 9.11 -4.30 -2.87
N THR A 89 9.83 -3.31 -2.35
CA THR A 89 11.02 -3.51 -1.55
C THR A 89 10.68 -4.02 -0.14
N HIS A 90 9.74 -3.36 0.53
CA HIS A 90 9.48 -3.61 1.96
C HIS A 90 8.38 -4.65 2.21
N LEU A 91 7.41 -4.77 1.32
CA LEU A 91 6.24 -5.65 1.50
C LEU A 91 6.27 -6.88 0.59
N ARG A 92 7.23 -6.96 -0.31
CA ARG A 92 7.36 -8.08 -1.27
C ARG A 92 7.42 -9.43 -0.58
N TYR A 93 8.13 -9.51 0.53
CA TYR A 93 8.32 -10.76 1.27
C TYR A 93 7.00 -11.31 1.81
N ASN A 94 6.17 -10.45 2.38
CA ASN A 94 4.86 -10.84 2.90
C ASN A 94 3.97 -11.41 1.79
N SER A 95 3.96 -10.76 0.63
CA SER A 95 3.19 -11.22 -0.52
C SER A 95 3.66 -12.59 -1.04
N ILE A 96 4.98 -12.82 -1.06
CA ILE A 96 5.58 -14.10 -1.46
C ILE A 96 5.24 -15.18 -0.44
N GLU A 97 5.35 -14.91 0.86
CA GLU A 97 4.98 -15.86 1.91
C GLU A 97 3.52 -16.30 1.79
N ASP A 98 2.62 -15.36 1.58
CA ASP A 98 1.20 -15.67 1.43
C ASP A 98 0.95 -16.57 0.22
N LYS A 99 1.61 -16.30 -0.90
CA LYS A 99 1.54 -17.15 -2.09
C LYS A 99 2.10 -18.55 -1.84
N LEU A 100 3.21 -18.63 -1.13
CA LEU A 100 3.81 -19.92 -0.76
C LEU A 100 2.90 -20.72 0.16
N LYS A 101 2.26 -20.07 1.12
CA LYS A 101 1.28 -20.73 2.00
C LYS A 101 0.12 -21.30 1.20
N THR A 102 -0.42 -20.53 0.26
CA THR A 102 -1.51 -20.99 -0.61
C THR A 102 -1.08 -22.19 -1.45
N ILE A 103 0.10 -22.14 -2.04
CA ILE A 103 0.64 -23.26 -2.84
C ILE A 103 0.82 -24.51 -1.98
N ARG A 104 1.35 -24.37 -0.76
CA ARG A 104 1.51 -25.50 0.16
C ARG A 104 0.18 -26.16 0.52
N ILE A 105 -0.86 -25.36 0.75
CA ILE A 105 -2.20 -25.85 1.02
C ILE A 105 -2.74 -26.62 -0.19
N GLN A 106 -2.56 -26.11 -1.40
CA GLN A 106 -2.99 -26.78 -2.63
C GLN A 106 -2.26 -28.09 -2.85
N ILE A 107 -0.96 -28.15 -2.60
CA ILE A 107 -0.16 -29.37 -2.71
C ILE A 107 -0.67 -30.43 -1.72
N LYS A 108 -0.93 -30.04 -0.48
CA LYS A 108 -1.48 -30.97 0.53
C LYS A 108 -2.83 -31.53 0.11
N ARG A 109 -3.68 -30.72 -0.49
CA ARG A 109 -4.99 -31.18 -0.99
C ARG A 109 -4.82 -32.21 -2.11
N LEU A 110 -3.88 -31.97 -3.03
CA LEU A 110 -3.59 -32.90 -4.12
C LEU A 110 -3.02 -34.23 -3.60
N GLU A 111 -2.12 -34.16 -2.60
CA GLU A 111 -1.59 -35.35 -1.95
C GLU A 111 -2.68 -36.14 -1.24
N GLY A 112 -3.64 -35.47 -0.63
CA GLY A 112 -4.78 -36.13 0.03
C GLY A 112 -5.76 -36.77 -0.93
N LEU A 113 -5.75 -36.38 -2.21
CA LEU A 113 -6.60 -36.94 -3.25
C LEU A 113 -5.96 -38.13 -3.94
N ALA A 114 -4.67 -38.33 -3.75
CA ALA A 114 -3.94 -39.46 -4.26
C ALA A 114 -4.07 -40.64 -3.31
#